data_428f942cf193d29dd4bcea8b4210f188
#
_entry.id   428f942cf193d29dd4bcea8b4210f188
#
_cell.length_a   1.000
_cell.length_b   1.000
_cell.length_c   1.000
_cell.angle_alpha   90.00
_cell.angle_beta   90.00
_cell.angle_gamma   90.00
#
_symmetry.space_group_name_H-M   'P 1'
#
loop_
_entity.id
_entity.type
_entity.pdbx_description
1 polymer ?
#
loop_
_entity_poly.entity_id
_entity_poly.type
_entity_poly.pdbx_seq_one_letter_code
_entity_poly.pdbx_strand_id
1 'polypeptide(L)'
;MAFLEKKFKIGLIRVLTTENEDVLLAHERQLKSYFPQLQIETKCIPDQYEGIHTPELGEIAVPKIVATAKSFKDADMIIVSCADDPGVEEIREALPGIPVTGGGETTVALALKYGEKIGVLGITDYAPKAYVRMIPDQMILGKPDGVNSTLDLMTPEGRKSAVEMACKLKEQGAQVLALACTGMATIGIAKELEEATGLPVIDPVMAEGLFAYFEYLKK
;
A
#
# COMPACT_ATOMS: atom_id res chain seq x y z
N MET A 1 23.98 28.26 10.45
CA MET A 1 23.22 28.10 9.21
C MET A 1 21.85 27.57 9.59
N ALA A 2 20.80 28.38 9.49
CA ALA A 2 19.44 27.88 9.64
C ALA A 2 19.17 26.97 8.44
N PHE A 3 19.00 25.67 8.68
CA PHE A 3 18.43 24.79 7.68
C PHE A 3 17.02 25.33 7.43
N LEU A 4 16.81 25.96 6.26
CA LEU A 4 15.48 26.22 5.77
C LEU A 4 14.78 24.85 5.74
N GLU A 5 13.72 24.71 6.54
CA GLU A 5 12.92 23.47 6.56
C GLU A 5 12.44 23.24 5.14
N LYS A 6 12.95 22.17 4.53
CA LYS A 6 12.64 21.80 3.16
C LYS A 6 11.17 21.40 3.11
N LYS A 7 10.33 22.25 2.52
CA LYS A 7 8.90 21.96 2.36
C LYS A 7 8.73 20.95 1.22
N PHE A 8 8.36 19.73 1.55
CA PHE A 8 7.98 18.69 0.60
C PHE A 8 6.61 18.16 1.01
N LYS A 9 5.61 18.42 0.19
CA LYS A 9 4.22 18.10 0.48
C LYS A 9 3.78 16.87 -0.30
N ILE A 10 3.22 15.91 0.38
CA ILE A 10 2.69 14.68 -0.19
C ILE A 10 1.17 14.70 -0.11
N GLY A 11 0.49 14.48 -1.23
CA GLY A 11 -0.93 14.15 -1.27
C GLY A 11 -1.10 12.64 -1.13
N LEU A 12 -1.62 12.16 0.00
CA LEU A 12 -1.91 10.75 0.22
C LEU A 12 -3.39 10.47 -0.03
N ILE A 13 -3.70 9.57 -0.95
CA ILE A 13 -5.06 9.18 -1.30
C ILE A 13 -5.40 7.84 -0.66
N ARG A 14 -6.42 7.83 0.20
CA ARG A 14 -7.06 6.61 0.69
C ARG A 14 -8.19 6.23 -0.25
N VAL A 15 -8.15 5.00 -0.76
CA VAL A 15 -9.11 4.51 -1.76
C VAL A 15 -10.41 3.96 -1.15
N LEU A 16 -10.86 4.63 -0.12
CA LEU A 16 -12.12 4.36 0.59
C LEU A 16 -12.74 5.69 1.02
N THR A 17 -14.01 5.64 1.43
CA THR A 17 -14.72 6.76 2.05
C THR A 17 -14.93 6.44 3.52
N THR A 18 -14.52 7.33 4.42
CA THR A 18 -14.75 7.17 5.85
C THR A 18 -14.85 8.53 6.55
N GLU A 19 -15.70 8.60 7.56
CA GLU A 19 -15.77 9.73 8.51
C GLU A 19 -14.93 9.48 9.77
N ASN A 20 -14.43 8.25 9.92
CA ASN A 20 -13.58 7.89 11.06
C ASN A 20 -12.15 8.40 10.82
N GLU A 21 -11.76 9.43 11.59
CA GLU A 21 -10.44 10.06 11.48
C GLU A 21 -9.28 9.08 11.76
N ASP A 22 -9.46 8.12 12.64
CA ASP A 22 -8.42 7.12 12.92
C ASP A 22 -8.16 6.22 11.72
N VAL A 23 -9.22 5.85 10.99
CA VAL A 23 -9.11 5.09 9.74
C VAL A 23 -8.52 5.94 8.63
N LEU A 24 -8.98 7.19 8.49
CA LEU A 24 -8.48 8.14 7.49
C LEU A 24 -6.98 8.34 7.63
N LEU A 25 -6.51 8.68 8.84
CA LEU A 25 -5.13 9.07 9.10
C LEU A 25 -4.19 7.91 9.45
N ALA A 26 -4.65 6.66 9.46
CA ALA A 26 -3.84 5.51 9.86
C ALA A 26 -2.51 5.42 9.08
N HIS A 27 -2.56 5.52 7.75
CA HIS A 27 -1.35 5.43 6.92
C HIS A 27 -0.47 6.69 7.05
N GLU A 28 -1.06 7.88 7.17
CA GLU A 28 -0.30 9.10 7.43
C GLU A 28 0.47 9.01 8.75
N ARG A 29 -0.18 8.55 9.82
CA ARG A 29 0.46 8.37 11.14
C ARG A 29 1.59 7.36 11.06
N GLN A 30 1.38 6.25 10.35
CA GLN A 30 2.41 5.23 10.12
C GLN A 30 3.60 5.81 9.35
N LEU A 31 3.36 6.49 8.24
CA LEU A 31 4.39 7.16 7.46
C LEU A 31 5.18 8.19 8.27
N LYS A 32 4.48 9.02 9.04
CA LYS A 32 5.12 10.01 9.92
C LYS A 32 5.94 9.38 11.05
N SER A 33 5.58 8.18 11.50
CA SER A 33 6.37 7.46 12.51
C SER A 33 7.74 7.01 11.97
N TYR A 34 7.81 6.67 10.68
CA TYR A 34 9.06 6.26 10.01
C TYR A 34 9.81 7.46 9.39
N PHE A 35 9.07 8.43 8.87
CA PHE A 35 9.59 9.56 8.10
C PHE A 35 9.02 10.89 8.62
N PRO A 36 9.38 11.33 9.83
CA PRO A 36 8.77 12.50 10.50
C PRO A 36 8.96 13.83 9.75
N GLN A 37 9.93 13.90 8.82
CA GLN A 37 10.19 15.08 7.99
C GLN A 37 9.23 15.23 6.80
N LEU A 38 8.43 14.22 6.47
CA LEU A 38 7.46 14.29 5.38
C LEU A 38 6.21 15.06 5.83
N GLN A 39 5.79 16.03 5.01
CA GLN A 39 4.53 16.75 5.21
C GLN A 39 3.46 16.05 4.37
N ILE A 40 2.48 15.46 5.04
CA ILE A 40 1.45 14.65 4.39
C ILE A 40 0.09 15.27 4.60
N GLU A 41 -0.67 15.46 3.52
CA GLU A 41 -2.09 15.78 3.52
C GLU A 41 -2.84 14.55 3.01
N THR A 42 -3.73 13.99 3.84
CA THR A 42 -4.49 12.78 3.50
C THR A 42 -5.92 13.10 3.11
N LYS A 43 -6.39 12.50 2.01
CA LYS A 43 -7.79 12.57 1.57
C LYS A 43 -8.33 11.18 1.24
N CYS A 44 -9.61 10.95 1.54
CA CYS A 44 -10.40 9.84 1.01
C CYS A 44 -10.98 10.19 -0.36
N ILE A 45 -11.27 9.18 -1.17
CA ILE A 45 -12.12 9.33 -2.35
C ILE A 45 -13.60 9.32 -1.92
N PRO A 46 -14.50 9.98 -2.65
CA PRO A 46 -15.94 9.99 -2.33
C PRO A 46 -16.63 8.69 -2.74
N ASP A 47 -17.72 8.34 -2.05
CA ASP A 47 -18.65 7.26 -2.39
C ASP A 47 -18.00 5.90 -2.66
N GLN A 48 -17.03 5.50 -1.79
CA GLN A 48 -16.30 4.23 -1.86
C GLN A 48 -16.21 3.59 -0.46
N TYR A 49 -17.34 3.37 0.19
CA TYR A 49 -17.40 2.94 1.60
C TYR A 49 -16.83 1.53 1.84
N GLU A 50 -16.88 0.67 0.83
CA GLU A 50 -16.38 -0.71 0.91
C GLU A 50 -14.88 -0.84 0.55
N GLY A 51 -14.24 0.24 0.13
CA GLY A 51 -12.88 0.20 -0.41
C GLY A 51 -12.82 -0.47 -1.79
N ILE A 52 -11.67 -1.06 -2.13
CA ILE A 52 -11.44 -1.76 -3.41
C ILE A 52 -11.04 -3.20 -3.09
N HIS A 53 -11.91 -4.14 -3.43
CA HIS A 53 -11.69 -5.59 -3.26
C HIS A 53 -12.18 -6.41 -4.47
N THR A 54 -12.65 -5.73 -5.54
CA THR A 54 -12.94 -6.32 -6.84
C THR A 54 -12.40 -5.44 -7.98
N PRO A 55 -12.12 -6.00 -9.17
CA PRO A 55 -11.70 -5.21 -10.33
C PRO A 55 -12.68 -4.10 -10.70
N GLU A 56 -13.99 -4.38 -10.62
CA GLU A 56 -15.05 -3.41 -10.96
C GLU A 56 -15.04 -2.21 -10.02
N LEU A 57 -14.86 -2.45 -8.70
CA LEU A 57 -14.70 -1.37 -7.72
C LEU A 57 -13.46 -0.54 -8.00
N GLY A 58 -12.40 -1.17 -8.48
CA GLY A 58 -11.18 -0.49 -8.92
C GLY A 58 -11.46 0.45 -10.10
N GLU A 59 -12.16 -0.01 -11.14
CA GLU A 59 -12.51 0.81 -12.29
C GLU A 59 -13.41 2.01 -11.93
N ILE A 60 -14.40 1.79 -11.06
CA ILE A 60 -15.28 2.86 -10.55
C ILE A 60 -14.49 3.88 -9.72
N ALA A 61 -13.45 3.46 -9.00
CA ALA A 61 -12.65 4.32 -8.14
C ALA A 61 -11.68 5.22 -8.92
N VAL A 62 -11.16 4.79 -10.08
CA VAL A 62 -10.15 5.52 -10.86
C VAL A 62 -10.52 6.99 -11.10
N PRO A 63 -11.68 7.37 -11.65
CA PRO A 63 -12.01 8.78 -11.87
C PRO A 63 -12.09 9.59 -10.56
N LYS A 64 -12.51 8.97 -9.45
CA LYS A 64 -12.57 9.60 -8.12
C LYS A 64 -11.15 9.84 -7.57
N ILE A 65 -10.25 8.88 -7.77
CA ILE A 65 -8.84 8.96 -7.38
C ILE A 65 -8.15 10.09 -8.15
N VAL A 66 -8.32 10.16 -9.46
CA VAL A 66 -7.75 11.23 -10.30
C VAL A 66 -8.28 12.61 -9.89
N ALA A 67 -9.60 12.72 -9.62
CA ALA A 67 -10.20 13.96 -9.14
C ALA A 67 -9.63 14.38 -7.78
N THR A 68 -9.44 13.42 -6.87
CA THR A 68 -8.84 13.66 -5.55
C THR A 68 -7.39 14.09 -5.69
N ALA A 69 -6.60 13.45 -6.55
CA ALA A 69 -5.22 13.86 -6.85
C ALA A 69 -5.12 15.31 -7.29
N LYS A 70 -5.98 15.74 -8.23
CA LYS A 70 -6.06 17.13 -8.71
C LYS A 70 -6.48 18.14 -7.64
N SER A 71 -7.10 17.70 -6.56
CA SER A 71 -7.55 18.56 -5.46
C SER A 71 -6.44 18.95 -4.47
N PHE A 72 -5.29 18.26 -4.49
CA PHE A 72 -4.15 18.65 -3.67
C PHE A 72 -3.46 19.89 -4.26
N LYS A 73 -3.47 20.96 -3.48
CA LYS A 73 -2.78 22.20 -3.87
C LYS A 73 -1.30 22.09 -3.48
N ASP A 74 -0.43 22.41 -4.42
CA ASP A 74 1.02 22.46 -4.19
C ASP A 74 1.61 21.12 -3.67
N ALA A 75 1.05 19.98 -4.06
CA ALA A 75 1.66 18.69 -3.78
C ALA A 75 2.90 18.47 -4.64
N ASP A 76 3.98 18.09 -4.00
CA ASP A 76 5.25 17.74 -4.66
C ASP A 76 5.26 16.28 -5.13
N MET A 77 4.39 15.46 -4.56
CA MET A 77 4.22 14.04 -4.86
C MET A 77 2.81 13.57 -4.49
N ILE A 78 2.31 12.58 -5.22
CA ILE A 78 1.05 11.88 -4.91
C ILE A 78 1.33 10.42 -4.57
N ILE A 79 0.67 9.93 -3.52
CA ILE A 79 0.64 8.51 -3.14
C ILE A 79 -0.81 8.01 -3.25
N VAL A 80 -1.02 6.94 -4.02
CA VAL A 80 -2.26 6.16 -4.00
C VAL A 80 -2.05 4.97 -3.06
N SER A 81 -2.51 5.10 -1.83
CA SER A 81 -2.24 4.08 -0.80
C SER A 81 -3.18 2.90 -0.92
N CYS A 82 -2.91 2.07 -1.92
CA CYS A 82 -3.59 0.82 -2.25
C CYS A 82 -2.62 -0.13 -2.96
N ALA A 83 -2.69 -1.41 -2.64
CA ALA A 83 -1.81 -2.42 -3.25
C ALA A 83 -2.16 -2.77 -4.71
N ASP A 84 -3.36 -2.41 -5.19
CA ASP A 84 -3.77 -2.59 -6.60
C ASP A 84 -3.37 -1.41 -7.51
N ASP A 85 -2.81 -0.33 -6.94
CA ASP A 85 -2.37 0.89 -7.64
C ASP A 85 -3.44 1.53 -8.56
N PRO A 86 -4.71 1.61 -8.15
CA PRO A 86 -5.76 2.11 -9.02
C PRO A 86 -5.55 3.59 -9.33
N GLY A 87 -5.61 3.96 -10.61
CA GLY A 87 -5.50 5.35 -11.05
C GLY A 87 -4.08 5.94 -11.03
N VAL A 88 -3.05 5.16 -10.73
CA VAL A 88 -1.65 5.66 -10.70
C VAL A 88 -1.22 6.15 -12.08
N GLU A 89 -1.46 5.38 -13.13
CA GLU A 89 -1.09 5.79 -14.50
C GLU A 89 -1.93 6.98 -14.97
N GLU A 90 -3.22 6.99 -14.67
CA GLU A 90 -4.12 8.09 -15.03
C GLU A 90 -3.75 9.40 -14.29
N ILE A 91 -3.23 9.32 -13.06
CA ILE A 91 -2.71 10.50 -12.36
C ILE A 91 -1.41 10.97 -13.02
N ARG A 92 -0.50 10.06 -13.39
CA ARG A 92 0.74 10.39 -14.11
C ARG A 92 0.46 11.16 -15.42
N GLU A 93 -0.57 10.73 -16.15
CA GLU A 93 -1.02 11.42 -17.36
C GLU A 93 -1.66 12.79 -17.05
N ALA A 94 -2.46 12.86 -15.99
CA ALA A 94 -3.23 14.05 -15.63
C ALA A 94 -2.41 15.15 -14.93
N LEU A 95 -1.30 14.78 -14.29
CA LEU A 95 -0.41 15.65 -13.51
C LEU A 95 1.06 15.44 -13.92
N PRO A 96 1.42 15.76 -15.17
CA PRO A 96 2.76 15.54 -15.67
C PRO A 96 3.80 16.33 -14.85
N GLY A 97 4.88 15.67 -14.47
CA GLY A 97 5.97 16.27 -13.69
C GLY A 97 5.82 16.16 -12.17
N ILE A 98 4.69 15.66 -11.67
CA ILE A 98 4.54 15.31 -10.26
C ILE A 98 4.83 13.81 -10.10
N PRO A 99 5.78 13.40 -9.25
CA PRO A 99 5.99 11.98 -8.92
C PRO A 99 4.71 11.36 -8.35
N VAL A 100 4.34 10.19 -8.87
CA VAL A 100 3.18 9.43 -8.40
C VAL A 100 3.59 7.99 -8.14
N THR A 101 3.19 7.44 -7.02
CA THR A 101 3.39 6.03 -6.70
C THR A 101 2.16 5.42 -6.05
N GLY A 102 2.10 4.10 -6.08
CA GLY A 102 1.13 3.30 -5.34
C GLY A 102 1.80 2.25 -4.46
N GLY A 103 1.01 1.64 -3.59
CA GLY A 103 1.48 0.64 -2.65
C GLY A 103 1.94 -0.65 -3.31
N GLY A 104 1.33 -1.02 -4.43
CA GLY A 104 1.66 -2.27 -5.14
C GLY A 104 3.03 -2.22 -5.79
N GLU A 105 3.27 -1.26 -6.65
CA GLU A 105 4.55 -1.16 -7.39
C GLU A 105 5.75 -0.97 -6.46
N THR A 106 5.61 -0.20 -5.38
CA THR A 106 6.70 0.00 -4.41
C THR A 106 6.97 -1.24 -3.58
N THR A 107 5.93 -1.96 -3.18
CA THR A 107 6.06 -3.23 -2.46
C THR A 107 6.80 -4.26 -3.30
N VAL A 108 6.40 -4.44 -4.56
CA VAL A 108 7.05 -5.37 -5.50
C VAL A 108 8.51 -4.98 -5.74
N ALA A 109 8.78 -3.70 -5.99
CA ALA A 109 10.14 -3.21 -6.23
C ALA A 109 11.09 -3.50 -5.05
N LEU A 110 10.61 -3.38 -3.82
CA LEU A 110 11.38 -3.73 -2.63
C LEU A 110 11.49 -5.25 -2.44
N ALA A 111 10.41 -6.02 -2.63
CA ALA A 111 10.42 -7.47 -2.47
C ALA A 111 11.47 -8.15 -3.37
N LEU A 112 11.64 -7.66 -4.59
CA LEU A 112 12.66 -8.13 -5.54
C LEU A 112 14.11 -8.00 -5.05
N LYS A 113 14.37 -7.23 -3.98
CA LYS A 113 15.71 -7.13 -3.35
C LYS A 113 16.00 -8.26 -2.38
N TYR A 114 14.98 -9.02 -1.98
CA TYR A 114 15.11 -10.05 -0.95
C TYR A 114 15.04 -11.48 -1.51
N GLY A 115 14.52 -11.67 -2.73
CA GLY A 115 14.44 -13.00 -3.33
C GLY A 115 13.72 -13.05 -4.65
N GLU A 116 13.79 -14.22 -5.30
CA GLU A 116 13.16 -14.50 -6.59
C GLU A 116 11.76 -15.13 -6.43
N LYS A 117 11.47 -15.75 -5.27
CA LYS A 117 10.16 -16.31 -4.93
C LYS A 117 9.48 -15.45 -3.89
N ILE A 118 8.46 -14.76 -4.32
CA ILE A 118 7.76 -13.74 -3.52
C ILE A 118 6.40 -14.28 -3.07
N GLY A 119 6.21 -14.45 -1.78
CA GLY A 119 4.93 -14.78 -1.19
C GLY A 119 4.04 -13.54 -1.17
N VAL A 120 3.02 -13.51 -2.01
CA VAL A 120 2.07 -12.41 -2.13
C VAL A 120 0.89 -12.68 -1.21
N LEU A 121 0.87 -12.04 -0.05
CA LEU A 121 -0.19 -12.19 0.96
C LEU A 121 -1.25 -11.11 0.76
N GLY A 122 -2.40 -11.50 0.22
CA GLY A 122 -3.53 -10.61 -0.09
C GLY A 122 -4.84 -11.04 0.56
N ILE A 123 -5.91 -10.33 0.26
CA ILE A 123 -7.28 -10.62 0.72
C ILE A 123 -8.21 -11.05 -0.42
N THR A 124 -7.69 -11.13 -1.63
CA THR A 124 -8.40 -11.49 -2.86
C THR A 124 -7.86 -12.80 -3.42
N ASP A 125 -8.65 -13.48 -4.25
CA ASP A 125 -8.25 -14.70 -4.96
C ASP A 125 -7.39 -14.40 -6.21
N TYR A 126 -7.08 -13.14 -6.45
CA TYR A 126 -6.23 -12.66 -7.54
C TYR A 126 -5.14 -11.72 -7.01
N ALA A 127 -4.01 -11.68 -7.70
CA ALA A 127 -2.93 -10.74 -7.36
C ALA A 127 -3.25 -9.32 -7.89
N PRO A 128 -2.84 -8.26 -7.17
CA PRO A 128 -2.97 -6.89 -7.65
C PRO A 128 -2.25 -6.67 -8.99
N LYS A 129 -2.72 -5.68 -9.77
CA LYS A 129 -2.22 -5.42 -11.15
C LYS A 129 -0.70 -5.20 -11.20
N ALA A 130 -0.13 -4.47 -10.23
CA ALA A 130 1.31 -4.25 -10.17
C ALA A 130 2.11 -5.55 -10.04
N TYR A 131 1.62 -6.49 -9.22
CA TYR A 131 2.27 -7.79 -9.02
C TYR A 131 2.22 -8.64 -10.29
N VAL A 132 1.06 -8.73 -10.95
CA VAL A 132 0.91 -9.45 -12.22
C VAL A 132 1.83 -8.87 -13.30
N ARG A 133 1.97 -7.53 -13.35
CA ARG A 133 2.83 -6.85 -14.34
C ARG A 133 4.32 -7.06 -14.08
N MET A 134 4.74 -7.01 -12.82
CA MET A 134 6.17 -6.93 -12.46
C MET A 134 6.80 -8.27 -12.12
N ILE A 135 6.02 -9.22 -11.57
CA ILE A 135 6.53 -10.50 -11.05
C ILE A 135 5.62 -11.69 -11.40
N PRO A 136 5.13 -11.83 -12.65
CA PRO A 136 4.14 -12.85 -12.99
C PRO A 136 4.60 -14.29 -12.68
N ASP A 137 5.89 -14.58 -12.85
CA ASP A 137 6.47 -15.93 -12.68
C ASP A 137 7.12 -16.15 -11.30
N GLN A 138 7.21 -15.12 -10.47
CA GLN A 138 7.94 -15.14 -9.19
C GLN A 138 7.00 -15.18 -7.97
N MET A 139 5.71 -14.91 -8.18
CA MET A 139 4.75 -14.83 -7.07
C MET A 139 4.16 -16.18 -6.68
N ILE A 140 4.02 -16.37 -5.38
CA ILE A 140 3.23 -17.43 -4.77
C ILE A 140 2.07 -16.73 -4.07
N LEU A 141 0.87 -16.82 -4.62
CA LEU A 141 -0.31 -16.11 -4.09
C LEU A 141 -0.89 -16.84 -2.87
N GLY A 142 -1.16 -16.10 -1.82
CA GLY A 142 -1.82 -16.57 -0.60
C GLY A 142 -2.92 -15.65 -0.13
N LYS A 143 -4.10 -16.24 0.15
CA LYS A 143 -5.24 -15.56 0.75
C LYS A 143 -5.57 -16.26 2.07
N PRO A 144 -5.64 -15.54 3.20
CA PRO A 144 -6.02 -16.11 4.49
C PRO A 144 -7.46 -16.68 4.45
N ASP A 145 -7.65 -17.83 5.04
CA ASP A 145 -8.96 -18.47 5.12
C ASP A 145 -9.96 -17.60 5.90
N GLY A 146 -11.16 -17.41 5.35
CA GLY A 146 -12.23 -16.60 5.97
C GLY A 146 -12.04 -15.07 5.86
N VAL A 147 -10.97 -14.60 5.21
CA VAL A 147 -10.73 -13.17 5.00
C VAL A 147 -11.15 -12.78 3.59
N ASN A 148 -12.18 -11.93 3.47
CA ASN A 148 -12.73 -11.45 2.21
C ASN A 148 -12.74 -9.91 2.11
N SER A 149 -12.42 -9.25 3.23
CA SER A 149 -12.38 -7.79 3.32
C SER A 149 -11.28 -7.34 4.29
N THR A 150 -10.94 -6.06 4.24
CA THR A 150 -10.04 -5.44 5.22
C THR A 150 -10.59 -5.52 6.65
N LEU A 151 -11.93 -5.53 6.81
CA LEU A 151 -12.56 -5.61 8.13
C LEU A 151 -12.33 -7.00 8.78
N ASP A 152 -12.31 -8.06 7.98
CA ASP A 152 -12.06 -9.41 8.49
C ASP A 152 -10.64 -9.53 9.06
N LEU A 153 -9.66 -8.82 8.48
CA LEU A 153 -8.29 -8.76 9.02
C LEU A 153 -8.21 -8.13 10.42
N MET A 154 -9.16 -7.27 10.78
CA MET A 154 -9.20 -6.62 12.09
C MET A 154 -9.68 -7.55 13.20
N THR A 155 -10.25 -8.70 12.84
CA THR A 155 -10.68 -9.72 13.81
C THR A 155 -9.50 -10.56 14.29
N PRO A 156 -9.52 -11.11 15.53
CA PRO A 156 -8.50 -12.04 16.00
C PRO A 156 -8.34 -13.26 15.09
N GLU A 157 -9.46 -13.78 14.56
CA GLU A 157 -9.51 -14.93 13.64
C GLU A 157 -8.84 -14.60 12.31
N GLY A 158 -9.16 -13.46 11.71
CA GLY A 158 -8.56 -13.01 10.44
C GLY A 158 -7.07 -12.73 10.58
N ARG A 159 -6.65 -12.13 11.69
CA ARG A 159 -5.23 -11.93 12.01
C ARG A 159 -4.48 -13.27 12.14
N LYS A 160 -5.05 -14.24 12.87
CA LYS A 160 -4.49 -15.58 13.01
C LYS A 160 -4.38 -16.28 11.66
N SER A 161 -5.45 -16.23 10.85
CA SER A 161 -5.46 -16.82 9.51
C SER A 161 -4.40 -16.21 8.59
N ALA A 162 -4.14 -14.90 8.70
CA ALA A 162 -3.07 -14.25 7.94
C ALA A 162 -1.67 -14.78 8.34
N VAL A 163 -1.42 -15.03 9.62
CA VAL A 163 -0.16 -15.65 10.10
C VAL A 163 -0.03 -17.09 9.59
N GLU A 164 -1.10 -17.87 9.66
CA GLU A 164 -1.11 -19.26 9.15
C GLU A 164 -0.84 -19.31 7.64
N MET A 165 -1.43 -18.40 6.87
CA MET A 165 -1.18 -18.29 5.43
C MET A 165 0.26 -17.87 5.13
N ALA A 166 0.84 -16.95 5.89
CA ALA A 166 2.24 -16.56 5.74
C ALA A 166 3.19 -17.76 5.95
N CYS A 167 2.92 -18.60 6.95
CA CYS A 167 3.67 -19.85 7.18
C CYS A 167 3.53 -20.82 5.99
N LYS A 168 2.32 -20.98 5.43
CA LYS A 168 2.09 -21.80 4.23
C LYS A 168 2.88 -21.27 3.01
N LEU A 169 2.93 -19.94 2.82
CA LEU A 169 3.72 -19.33 1.74
C LEU A 169 5.22 -19.62 1.90
N LYS A 170 5.75 -19.55 3.13
CA LYS A 170 7.13 -19.96 3.42
C LYS A 170 7.37 -21.44 3.06
N GLU A 171 6.47 -22.34 3.47
CA GLU A 171 6.57 -23.77 3.15
C GLU A 171 6.55 -24.06 1.65
N GLN A 172 5.85 -23.22 0.88
CA GLN A 172 5.83 -23.26 -0.59
C GLN A 172 7.10 -22.66 -1.23
N GLY A 173 8.02 -22.16 -0.42
CA GLY A 173 9.33 -21.69 -0.84
C GLY A 173 9.43 -20.19 -1.04
N ALA A 174 8.51 -19.39 -0.52
CA ALA A 174 8.67 -17.94 -0.51
C ALA A 174 9.94 -17.54 0.26
N GLN A 175 10.66 -16.55 -0.27
CA GLN A 175 11.90 -16.00 0.29
C GLN A 175 11.67 -14.65 0.95
N VAL A 176 10.56 -14.01 0.62
CA VAL A 176 10.09 -12.73 1.14
C VAL A 176 8.57 -12.73 1.08
N LEU A 177 7.92 -12.01 1.99
CA LEU A 177 6.48 -11.77 1.95
C LEU A 177 6.21 -10.34 1.49
N ALA A 178 5.36 -10.17 0.49
CA ALA A 178 4.87 -8.90 0.00
C ALA A 178 3.38 -8.76 0.39
N LEU A 179 3.05 -7.79 1.23
CA LEU A 179 1.68 -7.57 1.66
C LEU A 179 0.89 -6.89 0.54
N ALA A 180 -0.06 -7.61 -0.02
CA ALA A 180 -0.88 -7.17 -1.15
C ALA A 180 -2.21 -6.54 -0.72
N CYS A 181 -2.26 -6.00 0.49
CA CYS A 181 -3.37 -5.23 1.04
C CYS A 181 -2.86 -4.23 2.07
N THR A 182 -3.12 -2.95 1.87
CA THR A 182 -2.75 -1.89 2.82
C THR A 182 -3.49 -1.98 4.15
N GLY A 183 -4.58 -2.74 4.23
CA GLY A 183 -5.24 -3.08 5.49
C GLY A 183 -4.34 -3.87 6.43
N MET A 184 -3.40 -4.66 5.91
CA MET A 184 -2.40 -5.37 6.72
C MET A 184 -1.42 -4.40 7.39
N ALA A 185 -1.06 -3.31 6.71
CA ALA A 185 -0.30 -2.22 7.29
C ALA A 185 -1.09 -1.52 8.42
N THR A 186 -2.39 -1.25 8.18
CA THR A 186 -3.27 -0.62 9.19
C THR A 186 -3.31 -1.40 10.51
N ILE A 187 -3.33 -2.73 10.46
CA ILE A 187 -3.32 -3.59 11.66
C ILE A 187 -1.90 -3.88 12.20
N GLY A 188 -0.86 -3.38 11.54
CA GLY A 188 0.53 -3.51 11.98
C GLY A 188 1.03 -4.96 12.08
N ILE A 189 0.61 -5.85 11.16
CA ILE A 189 0.89 -7.28 11.26
C ILE A 189 2.30 -7.68 10.79
N ALA A 190 2.99 -6.81 10.06
CA ALA A 190 4.25 -7.16 9.37
C ALA A 190 5.29 -7.79 10.31
N LYS A 191 5.51 -7.21 11.49
CA LYS A 191 6.48 -7.73 12.46
C LYS A 191 6.10 -9.13 12.99
N GLU A 192 4.82 -9.38 13.24
CA GLU A 192 4.34 -10.70 13.66
C GLU A 192 4.55 -11.76 12.58
N LEU A 193 4.35 -11.39 11.32
CA LEU A 193 4.63 -12.26 10.17
C LEU A 193 6.14 -12.56 10.03
N GLU A 194 7.01 -11.56 10.26
CA GLU A 194 8.46 -11.77 10.29
C GLU A 194 8.87 -12.72 11.43
N GLU A 195 8.33 -12.53 12.62
CA GLU A 195 8.60 -13.40 13.77
C GLU A 195 8.12 -14.84 13.53
N ALA A 196 6.93 -15.02 12.94
CA ALA A 196 6.37 -16.34 12.68
C ALA A 196 7.09 -17.09 11.54
N THR A 197 7.51 -16.37 10.51
CA THR A 197 8.08 -16.99 9.31
C THR A 197 9.61 -16.91 9.24
N GLY A 198 10.23 -15.94 9.89
CA GLY A 198 11.65 -15.64 9.72
C GLY A 198 11.99 -15.07 8.34
N LEU A 199 10.99 -14.68 7.55
CA LEU A 199 11.17 -14.05 6.24
C LEU A 199 11.07 -12.53 6.36
N PRO A 200 11.77 -11.76 5.50
CA PRO A 200 11.49 -10.34 5.34
C PRO A 200 10.04 -10.11 4.92
N VAL A 201 9.38 -9.11 5.49
CA VAL A 201 8.00 -8.73 5.15
C VAL A 201 7.97 -7.29 4.63
N ILE A 202 7.47 -7.09 3.44
CA ILE A 202 7.36 -5.77 2.82
C ILE A 202 5.97 -5.21 3.08
N ASP A 203 5.91 -4.22 3.96
CA ASP A 203 4.71 -3.44 4.25
C ASP A 203 4.50 -2.38 3.16
N PRO A 204 3.34 -2.34 2.48
CA PRO A 204 3.08 -1.42 1.37
C PRO A 204 3.15 0.06 1.78
N VAL A 205 2.71 0.41 2.98
CA VAL A 205 2.73 1.81 3.46
C VAL A 205 4.16 2.25 3.76
N MET A 206 4.97 1.36 4.35
CA MET A 206 6.40 1.66 4.51
C MET A 206 7.11 1.79 3.16
N ALA A 207 6.77 0.95 2.18
CA ALA A 207 7.33 0.98 0.83
C ALA A 207 7.02 2.30 0.11
N GLU A 208 5.77 2.77 0.17
CA GLU A 208 5.36 4.10 -0.32
C GLU A 208 6.20 5.21 0.32
N GLY A 209 6.40 5.13 1.64
CA GLY A 209 7.17 6.09 2.40
C GLY A 209 8.65 6.15 2.02
N LEU A 210 9.27 5.02 1.74
CA LEU A 210 10.66 4.97 1.27
C LEU A 210 10.82 5.66 -0.08
N PHE A 211 9.89 5.46 -1.01
CA PHE A 211 9.91 6.16 -2.29
C PHE A 211 9.67 7.66 -2.10
N ALA A 212 8.71 8.04 -1.25
CA ALA A 212 8.46 9.45 -0.93
C ALA A 212 9.67 10.13 -0.28
N TYR A 213 10.36 9.42 0.60
CA TYR A 213 11.59 9.92 1.22
C TYR A 213 12.72 10.10 0.21
N PHE A 214 12.85 9.18 -0.75
CA PHE A 214 13.79 9.34 -1.86
C PHE A 214 13.50 10.62 -2.67
N GLU A 215 12.23 10.89 -3.04
CA GLU A 215 11.83 12.10 -3.75
C GLU A 215 12.05 13.37 -2.90
N TYR A 216 11.79 13.29 -1.59
CA TYR A 216 12.12 14.36 -0.66
C TYR A 216 13.60 14.71 -0.67
N LEU A 217 14.50 13.73 -0.72
CA LEU A 217 15.96 13.98 -0.73
C LEU A 217 16.44 14.61 -2.04
N LYS A 218 15.75 14.38 -3.15
CA LYS A 218 16.09 14.95 -4.46
C LYS A 218 15.74 16.43 -4.58
N LYS A 219 14.75 16.93 -3.84
CA LYS A 219 14.31 18.31 -3.86
C LYS A 219 15.23 19.17 -2.98
#